data_0ff6c713e7eee4dd273b779eba09674e
#
_entry.id   0ff6c713e7eee4dd273b779eba09674e
#
_cell.length_a   1.000
_cell.length_b   1.000
_cell.length_c   1.000
_cell.angle_alpha   90.00
_cell.angle_beta   90.00
_cell.angle_gamma   90.00
#
_symmetry.space_group_name_H-M   'P 1'
#
loop_
_entity.id
_entity.type
_entity.pdbx_description
1 polymer ?
#
loop_
_entity_poly.entity_id
_entity_poly.type
_entity_poly.pdbx_seq_one_letter_code
_entity_poly.pdbx_strand_id
1 'polypeptide(L)'
;IRHNSATSDAITTAADGTCTAKITGMTGGGALSHRNLIINGECLVAQRGQVTGVSDGFGGPDRFRFQSNYSAVTMSQSTDVPTGQGFAKSLKLDVTTAGGISNASTYTQIDYRFEGQELVRLKYGTSSAETTTLCFWIKSPKAGTHWVRLYGDELSASSGSAFISRKYTVSSANTWQKVTLKFPGYTSDGFDNDNTTGMRISWYFAQGSAYTSGTAQADDGGWLDWGDVADRARNSVGQVNCFDSTSNDIYLTGVQLEVGDTATSFEHRSIGEELHRCKRYCQVYKTDSGGGTYTRFASGIMQTTSSIRCIFYLNPEMRTIPSATKSGNFQIFPASGLNISNLNLESGTSSLRSAILHQSSGMSGTAGSSHYFSANDDATAKVTFDAEL
;
A
#
# COMPACT_ATOMS: atom_id res chain seq x y z
N ILE A 1 11.00 24.13 -34.29
CA ILE A 1 9.60 24.40 -34.69
C ILE A 1 8.92 25.10 -33.52
N ARG A 2 8.37 26.26 -33.79
CA ARG A 2 7.71 27.10 -32.77
C ARG A 2 6.35 27.54 -33.27
N HIS A 3 5.33 27.55 -32.41
CA HIS A 3 4.07 28.22 -32.72
C HIS A 3 4.26 29.75 -32.76
N ASN A 4 3.54 30.45 -33.62
CA ASN A 4 3.73 31.88 -33.88
C ASN A 4 3.60 32.78 -32.62
N SER A 5 2.84 32.37 -31.62
CA SER A 5 2.68 33.07 -30.34
C SER A 5 3.52 32.49 -29.18
N ALA A 6 4.35 31.49 -29.42
CA ALA A 6 5.15 30.91 -28.34
C ALA A 6 6.43 31.74 -28.10
N THR A 7 6.85 31.85 -26.83
CA THR A 7 8.06 32.56 -26.41
C THR A 7 9.33 31.71 -26.53
N SER A 8 9.20 30.41 -26.73
CA SER A 8 10.31 29.47 -26.89
C SER A 8 10.01 28.40 -27.92
N ASP A 9 11.05 27.81 -28.51
CA ASP A 9 10.91 26.72 -29.48
C ASP A 9 10.42 25.43 -28.79
N ALA A 10 9.47 24.74 -29.44
CA ALA A 10 9.02 23.42 -29.01
C ALA A 10 10.02 22.31 -29.39
N ILE A 11 10.77 22.54 -30.45
CA ILE A 11 11.84 21.63 -30.91
C ILE A 11 13.06 22.48 -31.26
N THR A 12 14.18 22.21 -30.62
CA THR A 12 15.51 22.81 -30.93
C THR A 12 16.43 21.76 -31.49
N THR A 13 17.25 22.14 -32.45
CA THR A 13 18.31 21.30 -33.02
C THR A 13 19.66 21.92 -32.66
N ALA A 14 20.57 21.10 -32.13
CA ALA A 14 21.95 21.51 -31.89
C ALA A 14 22.82 21.33 -33.15
N ALA A 15 23.99 21.96 -33.18
CA ALA A 15 24.92 21.90 -34.32
C ALA A 15 25.50 20.47 -34.53
N ASP A 16 25.45 19.62 -33.54
CA ASP A 16 25.87 18.21 -33.59
C ASP A 16 24.79 17.26 -34.12
N GLY A 17 23.66 17.81 -34.59
CA GLY A 17 22.53 17.02 -35.10
C GLY A 17 21.56 16.50 -34.01
N THR A 18 21.81 16.75 -32.74
CA THR A 18 20.85 16.39 -31.67
C THR A 18 19.59 17.23 -31.81
N CYS A 19 18.43 16.57 -31.63
CA CYS A 19 17.13 17.21 -31.63
C CYS A 19 16.53 17.12 -30.21
N THR A 20 16.30 18.26 -29.56
CA THR A 20 15.65 18.33 -28.26
C THR A 20 14.21 18.81 -28.44
N ALA A 21 13.24 17.97 -28.13
CA ALA A 21 11.83 18.32 -28.08
C ALA A 21 11.41 18.64 -26.62
N LYS A 22 10.87 19.82 -26.40
CA LYS A 22 10.24 20.17 -25.10
C LYS A 22 8.83 19.60 -25.09
N ILE A 23 8.71 18.37 -24.62
CA ILE A 23 7.43 17.68 -24.49
C ILE A 23 6.88 18.00 -23.08
N THR A 24 5.96 18.96 -22.99
CA THR A 24 5.29 19.34 -21.71
C THR A 24 4.07 18.47 -21.38
N GLY A 25 3.71 17.53 -22.23
CA GLY A 25 2.69 16.53 -22.04
C GLY A 25 2.60 15.60 -23.25
N MET A 26 2.60 14.31 -23.01
CA MET A 26 2.24 13.33 -24.04
C MET A 26 0.76 13.01 -23.92
N THR A 27 -0.04 13.53 -24.85
CA THR A 27 -1.43 13.11 -25.02
C THR A 27 -1.39 11.75 -25.76
N GLY A 28 -1.51 10.65 -25.02
CA GLY A 28 -1.43 9.30 -25.59
C GLY A 28 -0.18 8.55 -25.12
N GLY A 29 -0.30 7.89 -24.00
CA GLY A 29 0.78 7.32 -23.21
C GLY A 29 1.56 6.13 -23.78
N GLY A 30 2.16 6.23 -24.96
CA GLY A 30 2.90 5.11 -25.54
C GLY A 30 4.30 4.84 -25.00
N ALA A 31 5.03 5.82 -24.49
CA ALA A 31 6.46 5.68 -24.18
C ALA A 31 6.82 5.75 -22.68
N LEU A 32 5.87 5.85 -21.78
CA LEU A 32 6.09 6.05 -20.35
C LEU A 32 5.49 4.93 -19.50
N SER A 33 5.60 3.68 -19.92
CA SER A 33 5.21 2.52 -19.10
C SER A 33 6.12 2.37 -17.87
N HIS A 34 5.56 1.83 -16.77
CA HIS A 34 6.27 1.58 -15.51
C HIS A 34 6.79 2.83 -14.78
N ARG A 35 6.19 3.99 -15.02
CA ARG A 35 6.55 5.23 -14.32
C ARG A 35 5.96 5.31 -12.91
N ASN A 36 4.76 4.77 -12.70
CA ASN A 36 4.13 4.76 -11.38
C ASN A 36 4.83 3.74 -10.47
N LEU A 37 5.47 4.24 -9.40
CA LEU A 37 6.10 3.44 -8.36
C LEU A 37 5.07 2.73 -7.46
N ILE A 38 3.83 3.25 -7.42
CA ILE A 38 2.75 2.70 -6.60
C ILE A 38 2.16 1.45 -7.28
N ILE A 39 2.06 0.36 -6.54
CA ILE A 39 1.30 -0.82 -6.91
C ILE A 39 -0.13 -0.63 -6.40
N ASN A 40 -1.12 -0.94 -7.24
CA ASN A 40 -2.54 -0.84 -6.90
C ASN A 40 -3.03 0.59 -6.60
N GLY A 41 -2.43 1.61 -7.25
CA GLY A 41 -2.74 3.01 -7.01
C GLY A 41 -4.19 3.41 -7.34
N GLU A 42 -4.88 2.67 -8.20
CA GLU A 42 -6.31 2.83 -8.51
C GLU A 42 -7.22 1.88 -7.69
N CYS A 43 -6.65 1.17 -6.69
CA CYS A 43 -7.39 0.35 -5.74
C CYS A 43 -8.19 -0.81 -6.37
N LEU A 44 -7.76 -1.38 -7.50
CA LEU A 44 -8.47 -2.44 -8.22
C LEU A 44 -8.42 -3.78 -7.50
N VAL A 45 -7.31 -4.08 -6.83
CA VAL A 45 -7.05 -5.36 -6.16
C VAL A 45 -7.37 -5.24 -4.67
N ALA A 46 -8.20 -6.14 -4.16
CA ALA A 46 -8.61 -6.21 -2.76
C ALA A 46 -8.74 -7.68 -2.33
N GLN A 47 -7.61 -8.38 -2.22
CA GLN A 47 -7.58 -9.82 -1.93
C GLN A 47 -8.13 -10.14 -0.54
N ARG A 48 -7.74 -9.31 0.47
CA ARG A 48 -8.21 -9.46 1.86
C ARG A 48 -9.69 -9.15 2.01
N GLY A 49 -10.27 -8.34 1.09
CA GLY A 49 -11.62 -7.83 1.18
C GLY A 49 -11.79 -6.80 2.30
N GLN A 50 -13.04 -6.56 2.70
CA GLN A 50 -13.35 -5.65 3.79
C GLN A 50 -12.85 -6.21 5.13
N VAL A 51 -12.25 -5.33 5.95
CA VAL A 51 -11.82 -5.64 7.32
C VAL A 51 -12.33 -4.55 8.26
N THR A 52 -12.99 -4.94 9.34
CA THR A 52 -13.60 -4.03 10.33
C THR A 52 -12.76 -3.96 11.60
N GLY A 53 -12.74 -2.80 12.25
CA GLY A 53 -12.05 -2.58 13.53
C GLY A 53 -10.53 -2.50 13.38
N VAL A 54 -10.05 -2.11 12.21
CA VAL A 54 -8.60 -1.95 11.95
C VAL A 54 -8.10 -0.71 12.69
N SER A 55 -7.16 -0.89 13.60
CA SER A 55 -6.38 0.20 14.22
C SER A 55 -4.94 0.22 13.72
N ASP A 56 -4.39 -0.95 13.36
CA ASP A 56 -3.12 -1.12 12.68
C ASP A 56 -3.18 -2.36 11.79
N GLY A 57 -3.06 -2.18 10.46
CA GLY A 57 -3.07 -3.30 9.53
C GLY A 57 -3.62 -2.98 8.15
N PHE A 58 -3.91 -4.04 7.40
CA PHE A 58 -4.34 -4.01 6.01
C PHE A 58 -5.79 -4.48 5.87
N GLY A 59 -6.51 -3.88 4.92
CA GLY A 59 -7.86 -4.27 4.54
C GLY A 59 -8.30 -3.50 3.29
N GLY A 60 -9.43 -3.89 2.67
CA GLY A 60 -9.86 -3.29 1.42
C GLY A 60 -8.81 -3.47 0.32
N PRO A 61 -8.43 -2.41 -0.40
CA PRO A 61 -7.38 -2.46 -1.42
C PRO A 61 -6.03 -2.88 -0.84
N ASP A 62 -5.36 -3.80 -1.53
CA ASP A 62 -4.04 -4.30 -1.14
C ASP A 62 -2.99 -3.17 -1.17
N ARG A 63 -1.92 -3.31 -0.38
CA ARG A 63 -0.77 -2.43 -0.23
C ARG A 63 -0.97 -1.19 0.63
N PHE A 64 -2.19 -0.78 0.94
CA PHE A 64 -2.47 0.35 1.81
C PHE A 64 -2.69 -0.13 3.24
N ARG A 65 -1.89 0.39 4.19
CA ARG A 65 -1.95 0.08 5.61
C ARG A 65 -2.56 1.24 6.37
N PHE A 66 -3.58 0.98 7.16
CA PHE A 66 -4.08 1.94 8.14
C PHE A 66 -3.30 1.84 9.45
N GLN A 67 -2.96 2.98 10.04
CA GLN A 67 -2.34 3.04 11.36
C GLN A 67 -2.94 4.16 12.20
N SER A 68 -3.32 3.82 13.42
CA SER A 68 -3.77 4.76 14.43
C SER A 68 -3.46 4.23 15.84
N ASN A 69 -3.11 5.13 16.75
CA ASN A 69 -2.95 4.77 18.15
C ASN A 69 -4.16 5.13 19.04
N TYR A 70 -5.27 5.59 18.44
CA TYR A 70 -6.47 5.96 19.22
C TYR A 70 -7.82 5.69 18.53
N SER A 71 -7.84 5.35 17.26
CA SER A 71 -9.07 5.15 16.49
C SER A 71 -9.02 3.89 15.64
N ALA A 72 -10.18 3.46 15.14
CA ALA A 72 -10.30 2.31 14.26
C ALA A 72 -11.27 2.60 13.11
N VAL A 73 -11.11 1.83 12.03
CA VAL A 73 -11.91 1.94 10.81
C VAL A 73 -12.40 0.60 10.31
N THR A 74 -13.43 0.62 9.46
CA THR A 74 -13.63 -0.41 8.45
C THR A 74 -12.88 0.01 7.19
N MET A 75 -11.90 -0.80 6.77
CA MET A 75 -11.23 -0.65 5.49
C MET A 75 -11.96 -1.45 4.42
N SER A 76 -12.33 -0.83 3.32
CA SER A 76 -13.01 -1.49 2.22
C SER A 76 -12.65 -0.91 0.85
N GLN A 77 -12.93 -1.67 -0.20
CA GLN A 77 -12.93 -1.16 -1.57
C GLN A 77 -14.30 -0.57 -1.88
N SER A 78 -14.33 0.64 -2.43
CA SER A 78 -15.55 1.37 -2.77
C SER A 78 -15.68 1.61 -4.28
N THR A 79 -16.90 1.84 -4.74
CA THR A 79 -17.22 2.33 -6.11
C THR A 79 -17.43 3.84 -6.16
N ASP A 80 -17.34 4.53 -5.02
CA ASP A 80 -17.32 5.99 -4.99
C ASP A 80 -15.94 6.47 -5.49
N VAL A 81 -15.92 7.09 -6.66
CA VAL A 81 -14.73 7.50 -7.40
C VAL A 81 -14.94 8.87 -8.04
N PRO A 82 -13.86 9.61 -8.39
CA PRO A 82 -13.98 10.89 -9.09
C PRO A 82 -14.59 10.68 -10.50
N THR A 83 -15.75 11.26 -10.72
CA THR A 83 -16.54 11.10 -11.95
C THR A 83 -15.75 11.54 -13.18
N GLY A 84 -15.77 10.71 -14.23
CA GLY A 84 -15.16 11.02 -15.52
C GLY A 84 -13.63 10.94 -15.56
N GLN A 85 -13.00 10.47 -14.48
CA GLN A 85 -11.53 10.41 -14.38
C GLN A 85 -10.94 9.02 -14.70
N GLY A 86 -11.78 8.04 -15.08
CA GLY A 86 -11.32 6.72 -15.52
C GLY A 86 -11.07 5.72 -14.38
N PHE A 87 -11.39 6.05 -13.13
CA PHE A 87 -11.25 5.14 -11.99
C PHE A 87 -12.54 4.35 -11.76
N ALA A 88 -12.36 3.06 -11.40
CA ALA A 88 -13.47 2.17 -11.07
C ALA A 88 -13.61 1.91 -9.57
N LYS A 89 -12.53 2.07 -8.82
CA LYS A 89 -12.43 1.73 -7.40
C LYS A 89 -11.65 2.77 -6.60
N SER A 90 -11.93 2.81 -5.29
CA SER A 90 -11.19 3.59 -4.30
C SER A 90 -11.04 2.81 -3.01
N LEU A 91 -10.04 3.16 -2.21
CA LEU A 91 -9.99 2.82 -0.79
C LEU A 91 -11.02 3.66 -0.05
N LYS A 92 -11.82 3.02 0.81
CA LYS A 92 -12.69 3.67 1.79
C LYS A 92 -12.22 3.35 3.20
N LEU A 93 -12.07 4.37 4.03
CA LEU A 93 -11.97 4.29 5.48
C LEU A 93 -13.30 4.80 6.07
N ASP A 94 -14.05 3.91 6.68
CA ASP A 94 -15.26 4.21 7.43
C ASP A 94 -14.90 4.22 8.92
N VAL A 95 -15.02 5.36 9.57
CA VAL A 95 -14.57 5.55 10.96
C VAL A 95 -15.49 4.81 11.91
N THR A 96 -14.98 3.77 12.57
CA THR A 96 -15.75 2.97 13.56
C THR A 96 -15.48 3.37 15.00
N THR A 97 -14.32 3.96 15.27
CA THR A 97 -13.99 4.54 16.57
C THR A 97 -13.51 5.96 16.38
N ALA A 98 -14.30 6.92 16.85
CA ALA A 98 -14.02 8.35 16.76
C ALA A 98 -13.48 8.90 18.09
N GLY A 99 -12.74 10.02 18.02
CA GLY A 99 -12.26 10.68 19.22
C GLY A 99 -11.58 12.02 18.96
N GLY A 100 -11.40 12.77 20.06
CA GLY A 100 -10.58 13.98 20.05
C GLY A 100 -9.09 13.65 20.11
N ILE A 101 -8.27 14.59 19.64
CA ILE A 101 -6.81 14.52 19.76
C ILE A 101 -6.44 14.92 21.19
N SER A 102 -6.42 13.97 22.10
CA SER A 102 -6.18 14.21 23.54
C SER A 102 -4.72 14.02 23.96
N ASN A 103 -3.93 13.30 23.17
CA ASN A 103 -2.53 13.00 23.45
C ASN A 103 -1.61 13.67 22.41
N ALA A 104 -0.51 14.26 22.89
CA ALA A 104 0.48 14.88 22.02
C ALA A 104 1.03 13.95 20.94
N SER A 105 1.15 12.67 21.23
CA SER A 105 1.66 11.64 20.31
C SER A 105 0.55 10.93 19.52
N THR A 106 -0.67 11.43 19.50
CA THR A 106 -1.77 10.89 18.68
C THR A 106 -1.43 10.96 17.20
N TYR A 107 -1.70 9.88 16.47
CA TYR A 107 -1.61 9.86 15.02
C TYR A 107 -2.67 8.95 14.40
N THR A 108 -3.11 9.32 13.20
CA THR A 108 -3.95 8.51 12.34
C THR A 108 -3.57 8.76 10.89
N GLN A 109 -3.25 7.70 10.17
CA GLN A 109 -2.69 7.78 8.83
C GLN A 109 -2.98 6.53 7.99
N ILE A 110 -2.88 6.68 6.68
CA ILE A 110 -2.66 5.59 5.73
C ILE A 110 -1.20 5.61 5.32
N ASP A 111 -0.56 4.46 5.34
CA ASP A 111 0.80 4.26 4.84
C ASP A 111 0.80 3.43 3.55
N TYR A 112 1.70 3.80 2.65
CA TYR A 112 2.16 2.97 1.55
C TYR A 112 3.68 2.80 1.65
N ARG A 113 4.19 1.57 1.54
CA ARG A 113 5.60 1.26 1.74
C ARG A 113 6.24 0.68 0.50
N PHE A 114 7.49 1.05 0.25
CA PHE A 114 8.33 0.60 -0.86
C PHE A 114 9.48 -0.24 -0.35
N GLU A 115 9.86 -1.26 -1.12
CA GLU A 115 11.14 -1.95 -0.92
C GLU A 115 12.30 -1.03 -1.32
N GLY A 116 13.45 -1.11 -0.64
CA GLY A 116 14.64 -0.32 -0.98
C GLY A 116 15.06 -0.52 -2.44
N GLN A 117 15.05 -1.77 -2.93
CA GLN A 117 15.39 -2.10 -4.32
C GLN A 117 14.49 -1.44 -5.38
N GLU A 118 13.24 -1.08 -5.06
CA GLU A 118 12.33 -0.37 -5.98
C GLU A 118 12.72 1.10 -6.14
N LEU A 119 13.47 1.65 -5.15
CA LEU A 119 13.79 3.06 -5.01
C LEU A 119 15.20 3.44 -5.49
N VAL A 120 16.09 2.49 -5.76
CA VAL A 120 17.47 2.73 -6.23
C VAL A 120 17.51 3.68 -7.43
N ARG A 121 16.52 3.61 -8.33
CA ARG A 121 16.37 4.49 -9.49
C ARG A 121 16.17 5.98 -9.15
N LEU A 122 15.84 6.32 -7.90
CA LEU A 122 15.75 7.70 -7.43
C LEU A 122 17.12 8.34 -7.23
N LYS A 123 18.22 7.56 -7.24
CA LYS A 123 19.59 8.00 -7.10
C LYS A 123 19.84 8.82 -5.82
N TYR A 124 19.06 8.58 -4.76
CA TYR A 124 19.25 9.26 -3.48
C TYR A 124 20.65 8.97 -2.93
N GLY A 125 21.20 9.89 -2.12
CA GLY A 125 22.59 9.84 -1.68
C GLY A 125 23.59 10.42 -2.69
N THR A 126 23.12 10.97 -3.80
CA THR A 126 24.00 11.55 -4.84
C THR A 126 23.55 12.96 -5.22
N SER A 127 24.46 13.72 -5.85
CA SER A 127 24.12 15.04 -6.43
C SER A 127 23.10 14.97 -7.58
N SER A 128 22.81 13.78 -8.09
CA SER A 128 21.83 13.52 -9.13
C SER A 128 20.53 12.93 -8.59
N ALA A 129 20.28 13.06 -7.28
CA ALA A 129 19.06 12.59 -6.63
C ALA A 129 17.81 13.16 -7.31
N GLU A 130 16.94 12.27 -7.75
CA GLU A 130 15.77 12.64 -8.55
C GLU A 130 14.66 13.27 -7.71
N THR A 131 14.06 14.31 -8.23
CA THR A 131 12.77 14.83 -7.71
C THR A 131 11.66 13.82 -8.00
N THR A 132 10.70 13.71 -7.11
CA THR A 132 9.50 12.89 -7.33
C THR A 132 8.23 13.74 -7.28
N THR A 133 7.23 13.33 -8.05
CA THR A 133 5.89 13.95 -8.03
C THR A 133 4.86 12.90 -7.60
N LEU A 134 4.12 13.22 -6.54
CA LEU A 134 3.00 12.42 -6.04
C LEU A 134 1.68 13.03 -6.49
N CYS A 135 0.86 12.25 -7.18
CA CYS A 135 -0.51 12.60 -7.52
C CYS A 135 -1.48 11.62 -6.87
N PHE A 136 -2.64 12.11 -6.43
CA PHE A 136 -3.72 11.27 -5.94
C PHE A 136 -5.05 12.02 -5.96
N TRP A 137 -6.15 11.27 -5.91
CA TRP A 137 -7.48 11.79 -5.65
C TRP A 137 -7.91 11.46 -4.23
N ILE A 138 -8.45 12.45 -3.54
CA ILE A 138 -8.94 12.30 -2.16
C ILE A 138 -10.34 12.90 -2.03
N LYS A 139 -11.17 12.26 -1.23
CA LYS A 139 -12.44 12.77 -0.74
C LYS A 139 -12.42 12.68 0.77
N SER A 140 -12.35 13.83 1.44
CA SER A 140 -12.23 13.97 2.89
C SER A 140 -13.53 14.50 3.49
N PRO A 141 -13.94 14.05 4.69
CA PRO A 141 -15.09 14.59 5.39
C PRO A 141 -14.84 15.98 5.93
N LYS A 142 -13.58 16.46 5.94
CA LYS A 142 -13.19 17.76 6.45
C LYS A 142 -12.49 18.58 5.37
N ALA A 143 -12.99 19.81 5.16
CA ALA A 143 -12.23 20.85 4.48
C ALA A 143 -11.12 21.39 5.39
N GLY A 144 -10.04 21.94 4.79
CA GLY A 144 -8.92 22.50 5.53
C GLY A 144 -7.59 21.90 5.15
N THR A 145 -6.61 22.06 6.04
CA THR A 145 -5.23 21.64 5.81
C THR A 145 -5.03 20.16 6.11
N HIS A 146 -4.45 19.48 5.16
CA HIS A 146 -4.02 18.08 5.23
C HIS A 146 -2.55 17.96 4.84
N TRP A 147 -1.92 16.85 5.23
CA TRP A 147 -0.51 16.62 4.99
C TRP A 147 -0.23 15.22 4.44
N VAL A 148 0.81 15.15 3.62
CA VAL A 148 1.46 13.90 3.20
C VAL A 148 2.94 13.98 3.55
N ARG A 149 3.48 12.89 4.06
CA ARG A 149 4.91 12.73 4.37
C ARG A 149 5.52 11.65 3.51
N LEU A 150 6.74 11.90 3.00
CA LEU A 150 7.69 10.85 2.66
C LEU A 150 8.62 10.65 3.85
N TYR A 151 8.79 9.41 4.26
CA TYR A 151 9.67 9.03 5.36
C TYR A 151 10.63 7.96 4.86
N GLY A 152 11.93 8.24 4.89
CA GLY A 152 12.98 7.31 4.49
C GLY A 152 13.32 6.40 5.66
N ASP A 153 12.85 5.15 5.62
CA ASP A 153 13.18 4.17 6.65
C ASP A 153 14.67 3.81 6.63
N GLU A 154 15.30 3.84 5.44
CA GLU A 154 16.73 3.63 5.22
C GLU A 154 17.52 4.95 5.11
N LEU A 155 16.86 6.09 4.97
CA LEU A 155 17.54 7.36 4.81
C LEU A 155 17.91 7.97 6.14
N SER A 156 19.21 8.04 6.44
CA SER A 156 19.73 8.61 7.67
C SER A 156 19.77 10.15 7.60
N ALA A 157 19.38 10.79 8.69
CA ALA A 157 19.64 12.19 8.98
C ALA A 157 20.59 12.32 10.18
N SER A 158 20.73 13.51 10.78
CA SER A 158 21.71 13.74 11.85
C SER A 158 21.45 12.90 13.11
N SER A 159 20.18 12.66 13.47
CA SER A 159 19.80 11.96 14.70
C SER A 159 18.69 10.93 14.52
N GLY A 160 18.22 10.72 13.29
CA GLY A 160 17.16 9.77 12.97
C GLY A 160 17.00 9.58 11.49
N SER A 161 15.83 9.12 11.07
CA SER A 161 15.49 8.97 9.65
C SER A 161 15.14 10.31 9.00
N ALA A 162 15.48 10.48 7.73
CA ALA A 162 15.09 11.64 6.97
C ALA A 162 13.60 11.60 6.61
N PHE A 163 12.93 12.73 6.69
CA PHE A 163 11.54 12.87 6.24
C PHE A 163 11.29 14.22 5.57
N ILE A 164 10.22 14.28 4.79
CA ILE A 164 9.75 15.52 4.19
C ILE A 164 8.23 15.51 4.12
N SER A 165 7.58 16.59 4.53
CA SER A 165 6.12 16.73 4.52
C SER A 165 5.67 17.82 3.57
N ARG A 166 4.53 17.61 2.92
CA ARG A 166 3.87 18.58 2.05
C ARG A 166 2.42 18.74 2.46
N LYS A 167 1.99 19.99 2.59
CA LYS A 167 0.58 20.30 2.85
C LYS A 167 -0.21 20.35 1.55
N TYR A 168 -1.49 20.07 1.67
CA TYR A 168 -2.49 20.35 0.65
C TYR A 168 -3.79 20.82 1.33
N THR A 169 -4.61 21.54 0.60
CA THR A 169 -5.88 22.04 1.12
C THR A 169 -7.03 21.29 0.47
N VAL A 170 -7.89 20.70 1.28
CA VAL A 170 -9.19 20.22 0.83
C VAL A 170 -10.15 21.40 0.86
N SER A 171 -10.61 21.83 -0.32
CA SER A 171 -11.43 23.03 -0.47
C SER A 171 -12.87 22.83 -0.01
N SER A 172 -13.41 21.62 -0.22
CA SER A 172 -14.80 21.27 0.14
C SER A 172 -14.87 19.87 0.72
N ALA A 173 -15.50 19.76 1.88
CA ALA A 173 -15.75 18.44 2.50
C ALA A 173 -16.59 17.54 1.58
N ASN A 174 -16.35 16.23 1.66
CA ASN A 174 -17.08 15.20 0.92
C ASN A 174 -17.08 15.37 -0.61
N THR A 175 -16.04 16.04 -1.15
CA THR A 175 -15.89 16.27 -2.58
C THR A 175 -14.55 15.73 -3.05
N TRP A 176 -14.55 15.01 -4.19
CA TRP A 176 -13.32 14.53 -4.79
C TRP A 176 -12.43 15.67 -5.28
N GLN A 177 -11.17 15.65 -4.90
CA GLN A 177 -10.17 16.63 -5.29
C GLN A 177 -8.87 15.91 -5.71
N LYS A 178 -8.30 16.34 -6.86
CA LYS A 178 -6.97 15.92 -7.27
C LYS A 178 -5.92 16.75 -6.55
N VAL A 179 -4.90 16.09 -6.02
CA VAL A 179 -3.75 16.69 -5.35
C VAL A 179 -2.49 16.32 -6.12
N THR A 180 -1.58 17.28 -6.25
CA THR A 180 -0.24 17.08 -6.83
C THR A 180 0.78 17.73 -5.91
N LEU A 181 1.78 16.94 -5.49
CA LEU A 181 2.83 17.34 -4.56
C LEU A 181 4.20 16.98 -5.12
N LYS A 182 5.18 17.86 -4.94
CA LYS A 182 6.57 17.65 -5.37
C LYS A 182 7.48 17.46 -4.17
N PHE A 183 8.43 16.55 -4.32
CA PHE A 183 9.42 16.24 -3.30
C PHE A 183 10.81 16.26 -3.94
N PRO A 184 11.74 17.09 -3.47
CA PRO A 184 13.11 17.10 -3.96
C PRO A 184 13.80 15.78 -3.58
N GLY A 185 14.80 15.39 -4.35
CA GLY A 185 15.64 14.26 -4.03
C GLY A 185 16.42 14.47 -2.73
N TYR A 186 16.75 13.38 -2.05
CA TYR A 186 17.61 13.40 -0.87
C TYR A 186 19.04 13.08 -1.26
N THR A 187 19.98 13.99 -0.94
CA THR A 187 21.37 13.89 -1.43
C THR A 187 22.35 13.34 -0.39
N SER A 188 21.94 13.22 0.89
CA SER A 188 22.84 12.87 1.97
C SER A 188 22.98 11.38 2.21
N ASP A 189 21.95 10.60 1.84
CA ASP A 189 21.94 9.14 2.00
C ASP A 189 21.03 8.49 0.95
N GLY A 190 21.24 7.20 0.65
CA GLY A 190 20.59 6.44 -0.40
C GLY A 190 19.85 5.22 0.12
N PHE A 191 19.15 4.54 -0.77
CA PHE A 191 18.43 3.31 -0.47
C PHE A 191 19.31 2.08 -0.69
N ASP A 192 19.16 1.09 0.18
CA ASP A 192 19.74 -0.23 0.01
C ASP A 192 19.02 -1.00 -1.11
N ASN A 193 19.78 -1.80 -1.84
CA ASN A 193 19.21 -2.64 -2.90
C ASN A 193 18.71 -3.97 -2.31
N ASP A 194 17.75 -3.89 -1.41
CA ASP A 194 17.18 -5.05 -0.73
C ASP A 194 15.64 -5.01 -0.70
N ASN A 195 15.04 -5.99 -0.04
CA ASN A 195 13.60 -6.14 0.07
C ASN A 195 13.03 -5.64 1.42
N THR A 196 13.78 -4.84 2.18
CA THR A 196 13.28 -4.18 3.39
C THR A 196 12.56 -2.88 3.06
N THR A 197 11.95 -2.24 4.04
CA THR A 197 11.24 -0.98 3.83
C THR A 197 12.25 0.16 3.62
N GLY A 198 12.42 0.63 2.38
CA GLY A 198 13.27 1.79 2.09
C GLY A 198 12.58 3.12 2.40
N MET A 199 11.33 3.28 1.99
CA MET A 199 10.57 4.52 2.17
C MET A 199 9.09 4.23 2.34
N ARG A 200 8.38 5.14 3.02
CA ARG A 200 6.92 5.14 3.08
C ARG A 200 6.33 6.50 2.75
N ILE A 201 5.11 6.48 2.19
CA ILE A 201 4.24 7.64 2.07
C ILE A 201 3.19 7.54 3.15
N SER A 202 2.96 8.62 3.93
CA SER A 202 1.91 8.66 4.95
C SER A 202 0.94 9.80 4.65
N TRP A 203 -0.34 9.51 4.49
CA TRP A 203 -1.42 10.50 4.44
C TRP A 203 -1.99 10.66 5.83
N TYR A 204 -1.93 11.87 6.38
CA TYR A 204 -2.40 12.16 7.72
C TYR A 204 -3.87 12.57 7.75
N PHE A 205 -4.57 12.09 8.78
CA PHE A 205 -5.99 12.39 9.00
C PHE A 205 -6.28 12.91 10.42
N ALA A 206 -5.37 12.69 11.37
CA ALA A 206 -5.40 13.29 12.70
C ALA A 206 -3.99 13.22 13.31
N GLN A 207 -3.53 14.32 13.92
CA GLN A 207 -2.19 14.41 14.50
C GLN A 207 -2.18 15.23 15.78
N GLY A 208 -1.49 14.76 16.82
CA GLY A 208 -1.30 15.43 18.09
C GLY A 208 -0.21 16.51 18.06
N SER A 209 -0.09 17.24 19.15
CA SER A 209 0.80 18.43 19.24
C SER A 209 2.29 18.10 19.08
N ALA A 210 2.73 16.88 19.33
CA ALA A 210 4.11 16.45 19.05
C ALA A 210 4.49 16.57 17.56
N TYR A 211 3.50 16.66 16.67
CA TYR A 211 3.67 16.71 15.22
C TYR A 211 3.14 17.99 14.59
N THR A 212 2.44 18.84 15.36
CA THR A 212 1.70 20.01 14.84
C THR A 212 2.05 21.34 15.51
N SER A 213 2.89 21.34 16.54
CA SER A 213 3.18 22.53 17.36
C SER A 213 4.29 23.43 16.82
N GLY A 214 5.04 22.96 15.81
CA GLY A 214 6.12 23.74 15.20
C GLY A 214 5.65 24.75 14.16
N THR A 215 6.61 25.32 13.43
CA THR A 215 6.32 26.12 12.22
C THR A 215 6.13 25.18 11.04
N ALA A 216 5.05 25.34 10.29
CA ALA A 216 4.75 24.53 9.12
C ALA A 216 5.94 24.46 8.16
N GLN A 217 6.23 23.29 7.61
CA GLN A 217 7.24 23.16 6.58
C GLN A 217 6.80 23.96 5.34
N ALA A 218 7.73 24.72 4.75
CA ALA A 218 7.47 25.45 3.52
C ALA A 218 7.24 24.48 2.35
N ASP A 219 6.49 24.92 1.33
CA ASP A 219 6.16 24.09 0.18
C ASP A 219 7.38 23.71 -0.67
N ASP A 220 8.46 24.51 -0.59
CA ASP A 220 9.78 24.29 -1.19
C ASP A 220 10.83 23.79 -0.19
N GLY A 221 10.44 23.54 1.08
CA GLY A 221 11.34 23.10 2.14
C GLY A 221 11.99 21.74 1.83
N GLY A 222 13.21 21.56 2.33
CA GLY A 222 14.00 20.33 2.18
C GLY A 222 13.63 19.24 3.17
N TRP A 223 14.39 18.16 3.15
CA TRP A 223 14.28 17.04 4.09
C TRP A 223 14.65 17.47 5.52
N LEU A 224 14.00 16.89 6.49
CA LEU A 224 14.12 17.14 7.93
C LEU A 224 14.56 15.86 8.65
N ASP A 225 14.96 15.98 9.90
CA ASP A 225 15.41 14.90 10.77
C ASP A 225 14.29 14.46 11.74
N TRP A 226 13.84 13.22 11.63
CA TRP A 226 12.79 12.69 12.52
C TRP A 226 13.26 12.54 13.97
N GLY A 227 14.56 12.40 14.22
CA GLY A 227 15.16 12.37 15.55
C GLY A 227 15.10 13.74 16.24
N ASP A 228 15.13 14.84 15.48
CA ASP A 228 14.98 16.19 16.03
C ASP A 228 13.51 16.48 16.38
N VAL A 229 13.26 16.84 17.64
CA VAL A 229 11.92 17.13 18.15
C VAL A 229 11.31 18.36 17.48
N ALA A 230 12.13 19.40 17.21
CA ALA A 230 11.68 20.63 16.55
C ALA A 230 11.29 20.37 15.10
N ASP A 231 12.05 19.55 14.37
CA ASP A 231 11.72 19.13 13.00
C ASP A 231 10.46 18.27 12.97
N ARG A 232 10.36 17.29 13.88
CA ARG A 232 9.19 16.44 13.99
C ARG A 232 7.91 17.20 14.30
N ALA A 233 7.98 18.27 15.12
CA ALA A 233 6.84 19.13 15.43
C ALA A 233 6.30 19.92 14.22
N ARG A 234 7.07 20.02 13.13
CA ARG A 234 6.70 20.68 11.87
C ARG A 234 6.01 19.75 10.87
N ASN A 235 5.87 18.48 11.20
CA ASN A 235 5.45 17.42 10.29
C ASN A 235 4.05 17.64 9.67
N SER A 236 3.10 18.17 10.47
CA SER A 236 1.70 18.29 10.01
C SER A 236 0.93 19.45 10.68
N VAL A 237 1.55 20.62 10.73
CA VAL A 237 0.99 21.83 11.39
C VAL A 237 -0.35 22.22 10.78
N GLY A 238 -1.38 22.34 11.61
CA GLY A 238 -2.75 22.70 11.18
C GLY A 238 -3.55 21.56 10.58
N GLN A 239 -3.08 20.28 10.68
CA GLN A 239 -3.82 19.10 10.25
C GLN A 239 -5.21 19.05 10.89
N VAL A 240 -6.26 18.97 10.07
CA VAL A 240 -7.62 18.78 10.55
C VAL A 240 -7.84 17.37 11.08
N ASN A 241 -8.75 17.22 12.06
CA ASN A 241 -9.12 15.91 12.58
C ASN A 241 -10.28 15.33 11.76
N CYS A 242 -10.01 14.31 10.95
CA CYS A 242 -11.01 13.56 10.20
C CYS A 242 -11.65 12.43 11.02
N PHE A 243 -11.21 12.21 12.26
CA PHE A 243 -11.65 11.11 13.12
C PHE A 243 -12.46 11.60 14.33
N ASP A 244 -13.09 12.77 14.25
CA ASP A 244 -13.92 13.34 15.29
C ASP A 244 -15.38 12.80 15.30
N SER A 245 -15.75 11.99 14.31
CA SER A 245 -17.10 11.41 14.19
C SER A 245 -17.05 10.04 13.50
N THR A 246 -17.88 9.12 13.95
CA THR A 246 -18.13 7.83 13.29
C THR A 246 -18.98 7.95 12.02
N SER A 247 -19.46 9.14 11.68
CA SER A 247 -20.13 9.41 10.40
C SER A 247 -19.13 9.87 9.31
N ASN A 248 -17.85 9.89 9.61
CA ASN A 248 -16.82 10.34 8.69
C ASN A 248 -16.30 9.19 7.84
N ASP A 249 -16.29 9.41 6.53
CA ASP A 249 -15.69 8.54 5.53
C ASP A 249 -14.54 9.26 4.82
N ILE A 250 -13.46 8.55 4.56
CA ILE A 250 -12.33 9.04 3.79
C ILE A 250 -12.12 8.12 2.60
N TYR A 251 -11.88 8.69 1.41
CA TYR A 251 -11.64 7.91 0.19
C TYR A 251 -10.35 8.36 -0.49
N LEU A 252 -9.61 7.39 -1.06
CA LEU A 252 -8.35 7.60 -1.77
C LEU A 252 -8.31 6.74 -3.02
N THR A 253 -7.90 7.31 -4.17
CA THR A 253 -7.65 6.59 -5.42
C THR A 253 -6.71 7.35 -6.34
N GLY A 254 -6.31 6.74 -7.45
CA GLY A 254 -5.46 7.37 -8.45
C GLY A 254 -4.09 7.79 -7.89
N VAL A 255 -3.53 6.99 -6.97
CA VAL A 255 -2.25 7.28 -6.33
C VAL A 255 -1.12 6.93 -7.27
N GLN A 256 -0.32 7.94 -7.63
CA GLN A 256 0.83 7.81 -8.52
C GLN A 256 2.02 8.58 -7.95
N LEU A 257 3.12 7.88 -7.71
CA LEU A 257 4.43 8.47 -7.45
C LEU A 257 5.31 8.22 -8.66
N GLU A 258 5.85 9.27 -9.23
CA GLU A 258 6.68 9.20 -10.43
C GLU A 258 7.95 10.03 -10.31
N VAL A 259 9.00 9.64 -11.01
CA VAL A 259 10.25 10.40 -11.10
C VAL A 259 10.01 11.66 -11.95
N GLY A 260 10.56 12.77 -11.50
CA GLY A 260 10.46 14.07 -12.18
C GLY A 260 9.62 15.09 -11.40
N ASP A 261 9.60 16.29 -11.90
CA ASP A 261 8.94 17.45 -11.28
C ASP A 261 7.57 17.79 -11.88
N THR A 262 7.07 16.95 -12.78
CA THR A 262 5.84 17.20 -13.53
C THR A 262 4.92 15.98 -13.44
N ALA A 263 3.68 16.22 -13.00
CA ALA A 263 2.65 15.20 -12.96
C ALA A 263 2.21 14.82 -14.38
N THR A 264 2.22 13.53 -14.67
CA THR A 264 1.69 12.99 -15.93
C THR A 264 0.26 12.44 -15.73
N SER A 265 -0.36 11.96 -16.81
CA SER A 265 -1.64 11.23 -16.71
C SER A 265 -1.44 9.94 -15.90
N PHE A 266 -2.47 9.53 -15.17
CA PHE A 266 -2.40 8.30 -14.38
C PHE A 266 -2.05 7.10 -15.26
N GLU A 267 -1.13 6.26 -14.81
CA GLU A 267 -0.73 5.02 -15.48
C GLU A 267 -1.68 3.89 -15.09
N HIS A 268 -2.72 3.67 -15.91
CA HIS A 268 -3.60 2.52 -15.75
C HIS A 268 -2.89 1.24 -16.16
N ARG A 269 -2.97 0.22 -15.31
CA ARG A 269 -2.46 -1.13 -15.58
C ARG A 269 -3.62 -2.12 -15.63
N SER A 270 -3.42 -3.24 -16.33
CA SER A 270 -4.43 -4.30 -16.32
C SER A 270 -4.60 -4.88 -14.91
N ILE A 271 -5.82 -5.31 -14.58
CA ILE A 271 -6.09 -5.94 -13.27
C ILE A 271 -5.21 -7.17 -13.03
N GLY A 272 -4.87 -7.91 -14.10
CA GLY A 272 -3.98 -9.08 -14.00
C GLY A 272 -2.56 -8.70 -13.62
N GLU A 273 -2.04 -7.61 -14.17
CA GLU A 273 -0.72 -7.08 -13.82
C GLU A 273 -0.70 -6.57 -12.38
N GLU A 274 -1.69 -5.76 -11.98
CA GLU A 274 -1.78 -5.26 -10.59
C GLU A 274 -1.93 -6.40 -9.59
N LEU A 275 -2.76 -7.41 -9.88
CA LEU A 275 -2.89 -8.59 -9.03
C LEU A 275 -1.56 -9.34 -8.90
N HIS A 276 -0.82 -9.51 -10.01
CA HIS A 276 0.48 -10.18 -9.98
C HIS A 276 1.48 -9.44 -9.09
N ARG A 277 1.51 -8.10 -9.16
CA ARG A 277 2.35 -7.24 -8.32
C ARG A 277 1.92 -7.31 -6.84
N CYS A 278 0.62 -7.25 -6.56
CA CYS A 278 0.09 -7.37 -5.19
C CYS A 278 0.41 -8.73 -4.55
N LYS A 279 0.41 -9.81 -5.34
CA LYS A 279 0.71 -11.17 -4.86
C LYS A 279 2.14 -11.34 -4.34
N ARG A 280 3.08 -10.47 -4.67
CA ARG A 280 4.40 -10.43 -4.04
C ARG A 280 4.32 -10.17 -2.54
N TYR A 281 3.27 -9.48 -2.09
CA TYR A 281 3.07 -9.03 -0.71
C TYR A 281 1.95 -9.76 0.01
N CYS A 282 0.92 -10.16 -0.70
CA CYS A 282 -0.22 -10.87 -0.13
C CYS A 282 -0.82 -11.84 -1.13
N GLN A 283 -1.01 -13.09 -0.73
CA GLN A 283 -1.76 -14.08 -1.51
C GLN A 283 -2.88 -14.65 -0.67
N VAL A 284 -4.11 -14.59 -1.19
CA VAL A 284 -5.30 -15.10 -0.51
C VAL A 284 -5.91 -16.24 -1.30
N TYR A 285 -5.97 -17.40 -0.69
CA TYR A 285 -6.72 -18.56 -1.18
C TYR A 285 -8.08 -18.55 -0.50
N LYS A 286 -9.13 -18.34 -1.27
CA LYS A 286 -10.50 -18.23 -0.78
C LYS A 286 -11.48 -18.90 -1.72
N THR A 287 -12.67 -19.16 -1.23
CA THR A 287 -13.79 -19.58 -2.07
C THR A 287 -14.16 -18.42 -3.00
N ASP A 288 -14.20 -18.67 -4.30
CA ASP A 288 -14.58 -17.67 -5.30
C ASP A 288 -16.09 -17.45 -5.32
N SER A 289 -16.52 -16.26 -5.78
CA SER A 289 -17.92 -15.95 -5.99
C SER A 289 -18.53 -16.92 -7.02
N GLY A 290 -19.53 -17.71 -6.59
CA GLY A 290 -20.10 -18.80 -7.37
C GLY A 290 -19.39 -20.14 -7.22
N GLY A 291 -18.29 -20.21 -6.47
CA GLY A 291 -17.65 -21.45 -6.03
C GLY A 291 -18.47 -22.17 -4.96
N GLY A 292 -18.31 -23.47 -4.86
CA GLY A 292 -19.00 -24.27 -3.83
C GLY A 292 -18.40 -24.04 -2.44
N THR A 293 -19.18 -24.31 -1.40
CA THR A 293 -18.77 -24.22 0.01
C THR A 293 -17.67 -25.22 0.39
N TYR A 294 -17.23 -26.07 -0.56
CA TYR A 294 -16.19 -27.10 -0.43
C TYR A 294 -14.99 -26.86 -1.36
N THR A 295 -14.66 -25.59 -1.65
CA THR A 295 -13.53 -25.24 -2.51
C THR A 295 -12.23 -25.87 -2.01
N ARG A 296 -11.46 -26.48 -2.92
CA ARG A 296 -10.17 -27.10 -2.65
C ARG A 296 -9.05 -26.08 -2.80
N PHE A 297 -8.22 -25.90 -1.78
CA PHE A 297 -7.15 -24.92 -1.75
C PHE A 297 -5.77 -25.49 -2.01
N ALA A 298 -5.50 -26.70 -1.50
CA ALA A 298 -4.18 -27.31 -1.58
C ALA A 298 -4.25 -28.84 -1.51
N SER A 299 -3.13 -29.46 -1.86
CA SER A 299 -2.91 -30.90 -1.61
C SER A 299 -2.17 -31.09 -0.29
N GLY A 300 -2.50 -32.17 0.41
CA GLY A 300 -1.89 -32.56 1.67
C GLY A 300 -1.54 -34.05 1.72
N ILE A 301 -0.56 -34.38 2.56
CA ILE A 301 -0.13 -35.76 2.83
C ILE A 301 -0.16 -36.01 4.32
N MET A 302 -0.81 -37.12 4.72
CA MET A 302 -0.74 -37.60 6.10
C MET A 302 0.68 -38.02 6.42
N GLN A 303 1.33 -37.38 7.34
CA GLN A 303 2.69 -37.75 7.78
C GLN A 303 2.69 -38.93 8.75
N THR A 304 1.71 -38.90 9.65
CA THR A 304 1.42 -39.97 10.60
C THR A 304 -0.07 -40.26 10.53
N THR A 305 -0.56 -41.17 11.33
CA THR A 305 -2.01 -41.42 11.46
C THR A 305 -2.78 -40.22 12.05
N SER A 306 -2.10 -39.22 12.66
CA SER A 306 -2.71 -38.13 13.36
C SER A 306 -2.28 -36.71 12.90
N SER A 307 -1.34 -36.61 11.93
CA SER A 307 -0.79 -35.33 11.46
C SER A 307 -0.79 -35.23 9.94
N ILE A 308 -1.01 -34.00 9.42
CA ILE A 308 -1.02 -33.72 7.98
C ILE A 308 -0.19 -32.48 7.67
N ARG A 309 0.45 -32.45 6.50
CA ARG A 309 1.06 -31.30 5.86
C ARG A 309 0.36 -30.98 4.55
N CYS A 310 0.00 -29.71 4.37
CA CYS A 310 -0.63 -29.17 3.16
C CYS A 310 0.32 -28.19 2.49
N ILE A 311 0.58 -28.35 1.20
CA ILE A 311 1.52 -27.53 0.44
C ILE A 311 0.73 -26.56 -0.42
N PHE A 312 1.00 -25.25 -0.22
CA PHE A 312 0.52 -24.16 -1.06
C PHE A 312 1.65 -23.67 -1.94
N TYR A 313 1.39 -23.49 -3.23
CA TYR A 313 2.34 -22.94 -4.19
C TYR A 313 2.09 -21.44 -4.34
N LEU A 314 3.08 -20.63 -3.98
CA LEU A 314 3.00 -19.16 -4.03
C LEU A 314 3.52 -18.66 -5.38
N ASN A 315 2.67 -18.00 -6.14
CA ASN A 315 3.01 -17.47 -7.47
C ASN A 315 2.38 -16.09 -7.69
N PRO A 316 3.20 -15.05 -7.94
CA PRO A 316 4.69 -15.00 -7.95
C PRO A 316 5.30 -15.37 -6.59
N GLU A 317 6.65 -15.46 -6.55
CA GLU A 317 7.34 -15.56 -5.27
C GLU A 317 7.03 -14.35 -4.38
N MET A 318 6.89 -14.61 -3.09
CA MET A 318 6.60 -13.54 -2.14
C MET A 318 7.87 -12.78 -1.74
N ARG A 319 7.72 -11.56 -1.24
CA ARG A 319 8.82 -10.70 -0.84
C ARG A 319 9.73 -11.34 0.22
N THR A 320 9.12 -12.01 1.18
CA THR A 320 9.79 -12.76 2.25
C THR A 320 8.99 -14.03 2.53
N ILE A 321 9.51 -14.94 3.35
CA ILE A 321 8.72 -16.07 3.85
C ILE A 321 7.49 -15.50 4.56
N PRO A 322 6.26 -15.80 4.08
CA PRO A 322 5.07 -15.15 4.59
C PRO A 322 4.69 -15.65 5.98
N SER A 323 3.96 -14.83 6.71
CA SER A 323 3.08 -15.32 7.76
C SER A 323 1.81 -15.92 7.14
N ALA A 324 1.13 -16.80 7.88
CA ALA A 324 -0.12 -17.40 7.42
C ALA A 324 -1.23 -17.19 8.46
N THR A 325 -2.39 -16.73 7.98
CA THR A 325 -3.61 -16.65 8.78
C THR A 325 -4.74 -17.37 8.06
N LYS A 326 -5.72 -17.86 8.83
CA LYS A 326 -6.89 -18.54 8.29
C LYS A 326 -8.15 -18.02 8.97
N SER A 327 -9.26 -18.00 8.23
CA SER A 327 -10.60 -17.76 8.78
C SER A 327 -11.61 -18.67 8.08
N GLY A 328 -12.66 -19.07 8.81
CA GLY A 328 -13.66 -20.01 8.34
C GLY A 328 -13.37 -21.47 8.69
N ASN A 329 -14.21 -22.36 8.17
CA ASN A 329 -14.16 -23.78 8.47
C ASN A 329 -13.43 -24.55 7.35
N PHE A 330 -12.57 -25.48 7.75
CA PHE A 330 -11.76 -26.28 6.81
C PHE A 330 -11.86 -27.78 7.12
N GLN A 331 -11.67 -28.58 6.10
CA GLN A 331 -11.64 -30.04 6.18
C GLN A 331 -10.53 -30.63 5.32
N ILE A 332 -10.24 -31.89 5.61
CA ILE A 332 -9.44 -32.78 4.75
C ILE A 332 -10.38 -33.78 4.06
N PHE A 333 -10.27 -33.89 2.74
CA PHE A 333 -11.05 -34.80 1.91
C PHE A 333 -10.11 -35.79 1.18
N PRO A 334 -10.42 -37.11 1.04
CA PRO A 334 -11.69 -37.77 1.35
C PRO A 334 -11.83 -38.37 2.76
N ALA A 335 -11.18 -37.88 3.75
CA ALA A 335 -11.43 -38.36 5.11
C ALA A 335 -12.70 -37.68 5.66
N SER A 336 -13.75 -38.45 5.91
CA SER A 336 -15.02 -37.94 6.40
C SER A 336 -14.87 -37.29 7.79
N GLY A 337 -15.25 -35.99 7.86
CA GLY A 337 -15.47 -35.29 9.12
C GLY A 337 -14.26 -34.79 9.89
N LEU A 338 -13.08 -34.71 9.28
CA LEU A 338 -11.90 -34.16 9.93
C LEU A 338 -11.84 -32.64 9.80
N ASN A 339 -12.42 -31.95 10.78
CA ASN A 339 -12.26 -30.52 10.91
C ASN A 339 -10.82 -30.15 11.26
N ILE A 340 -10.25 -29.18 10.54
CA ILE A 340 -8.92 -28.68 10.81
C ILE A 340 -9.04 -27.45 11.72
N SER A 341 -8.61 -27.58 12.97
CA SER A 341 -8.64 -26.50 13.94
C SER A 341 -7.31 -25.77 14.11
N ASN A 342 -6.17 -26.46 13.97
CA ASN A 342 -4.85 -25.99 14.36
C ASN A 342 -3.81 -26.10 13.23
N LEU A 343 -4.16 -25.65 12.03
CA LEU A 343 -3.24 -25.61 10.91
C LEU A 343 -2.33 -24.36 11.03
N ASN A 344 -1.04 -24.55 11.20
CA ASN A 344 -0.06 -23.50 11.37
C ASN A 344 1.01 -23.55 10.28
N LEU A 345 1.61 -22.41 9.96
CA LEU A 345 2.75 -22.35 9.07
C LEU A 345 3.92 -23.13 9.69
N GLU A 346 4.49 -24.09 8.96
CA GLU A 346 5.61 -24.87 9.45
C GLU A 346 6.90 -24.07 9.30
N SER A 347 7.55 -23.80 10.43
CA SER A 347 8.82 -23.09 10.47
C SER A 347 9.95 -23.89 9.83
N GLY A 348 10.80 -23.22 9.05
CA GLY A 348 12.01 -23.81 8.44
C GLY A 348 11.78 -24.66 7.20
N THR A 349 10.54 -24.88 6.76
CA THR A 349 10.21 -25.67 5.56
C THR A 349 9.48 -24.85 4.48
N SER A 350 8.94 -23.67 4.83
CA SER A 350 8.34 -22.74 3.90
C SER A 350 9.41 -21.90 3.20
N SER A 351 9.11 -21.42 2.00
CA SER A 351 9.99 -20.60 1.16
C SER A 351 9.21 -19.43 0.55
N LEU A 352 9.88 -18.62 -0.26
CA LEU A 352 9.22 -17.53 -1.00
C LEU A 352 8.20 -18.04 -2.03
N ARG A 353 8.29 -19.31 -2.43
CA ARG A 353 7.48 -19.94 -3.50
C ARG A 353 6.54 -21.02 -2.99
N SER A 354 6.65 -21.41 -1.74
CA SER A 354 5.80 -22.45 -1.15
C SER A 354 5.62 -22.22 0.34
N ALA A 355 4.40 -22.44 0.80
CA ALA A 355 4.07 -22.44 2.22
C ALA A 355 3.54 -23.81 2.62
N ILE A 356 4.07 -24.37 3.69
CA ILE A 356 3.61 -25.62 4.27
C ILE A 356 2.79 -25.29 5.51
N LEU A 357 1.52 -25.66 5.46
CA LEU A 357 0.64 -25.59 6.62
C LEU A 357 0.54 -26.98 7.24
N HIS A 358 0.85 -27.09 8.53
CA HIS A 358 0.93 -28.33 9.28
C HIS A 358 -0.05 -28.35 10.45
N GLN A 359 -0.80 -29.45 10.56
CA GLN A 359 -1.53 -29.81 11.78
C GLN A 359 -0.84 -31.03 12.39
N SER A 360 -0.30 -30.85 13.60
CA SER A 360 0.57 -31.84 14.25
C SER A 360 -0.17 -33.00 14.93
N SER A 361 -1.47 -32.83 15.21
CA SER A 361 -2.28 -33.84 15.91
C SER A 361 -3.78 -33.64 15.66
N GLY A 362 -4.59 -34.56 16.13
CA GLY A 362 -6.06 -34.49 16.06
C GLY A 362 -6.65 -34.91 14.72
N MET A 363 -5.82 -35.44 13.82
CA MET A 363 -6.26 -36.09 12.58
C MET A 363 -6.49 -37.59 12.79
N SER A 364 -7.21 -38.25 11.87
CA SER A 364 -7.33 -39.70 11.79
C SER A 364 -7.24 -40.14 10.34
N GLY A 365 -6.20 -40.86 9.99
CA GLY A 365 -5.96 -41.27 8.61
C GLY A 365 -4.84 -42.30 8.51
N THR A 366 -4.49 -42.65 7.28
CA THR A 366 -3.38 -43.57 6.99
C THR A 366 -2.14 -42.79 6.63
N ALA A 367 -1.02 -43.03 7.31
CA ALA A 367 0.26 -42.40 6.98
C ALA A 367 0.61 -42.63 5.51
N GLY A 368 1.07 -41.58 4.82
CA GLY A 368 1.38 -41.60 3.39
C GLY A 368 0.18 -41.37 2.47
N SER A 369 -1.05 -41.32 2.96
CA SER A 369 -2.23 -41.06 2.11
C SER A 369 -2.32 -39.59 1.69
N SER A 370 -2.73 -39.38 0.43
CA SER A 370 -2.94 -38.05 -0.15
C SER A 370 -4.35 -37.56 0.11
N HIS A 371 -4.48 -36.29 0.40
CA HIS A 371 -5.73 -35.60 0.72
C HIS A 371 -5.79 -34.21 0.08
N TYR A 372 -7.00 -33.63 0.00
CA TYR A 372 -7.20 -32.24 -0.32
C TYR A 372 -7.51 -31.45 0.95
N PHE A 373 -6.88 -30.30 1.07
CA PHE A 373 -7.28 -29.26 2.01
C PHE A 373 -8.36 -28.39 1.37
N SER A 374 -9.52 -28.32 1.96
CA SER A 374 -10.68 -27.61 1.40
C SER A 374 -11.47 -26.85 2.46
N ALA A 375 -12.31 -25.91 2.00
CA ALA A 375 -13.39 -25.38 2.82
C ALA A 375 -14.30 -26.52 3.29
N ASN A 376 -14.96 -26.34 4.43
CA ASN A 376 -15.94 -27.27 5.00
C ASN A 376 -17.28 -26.58 5.14
N ASP A 377 -18.09 -26.67 4.10
CA ASP A 377 -19.40 -26.03 3.98
C ASP A 377 -19.36 -24.53 4.35
N ASP A 378 -18.31 -23.84 3.89
CA ASP A 378 -18.06 -22.46 4.22
C ASP A 378 -17.58 -21.65 3.01
N ALA A 379 -18.47 -20.83 2.45
CA ALA A 379 -18.18 -19.94 1.33
C ALA A 379 -17.25 -18.76 1.73
N THR A 380 -17.01 -18.54 3.02
CA THR A 380 -16.16 -17.45 3.54
C THR A 380 -14.77 -17.91 3.93
N ALA A 381 -14.51 -19.23 3.85
CA ALA A 381 -13.22 -19.82 4.21
C ALA A 381 -12.08 -19.25 3.37
N LYS A 382 -11.04 -18.79 4.03
CA LYS A 382 -9.84 -18.23 3.38
C LYS A 382 -8.56 -18.51 4.15
N VAL A 383 -7.47 -18.69 3.41
CA VAL A 383 -6.09 -18.72 3.91
C VAL A 383 -5.37 -17.52 3.31
N THR A 384 -4.75 -16.70 4.14
CA THR A 384 -3.97 -15.52 3.73
C THR A 384 -2.51 -15.74 4.05
N PHE A 385 -1.66 -15.62 3.05
CA PHE A 385 -0.21 -15.53 3.17
C PHE A 385 0.19 -14.07 3.06
N ASP A 386 0.85 -13.55 4.10
CA ASP A 386 1.15 -12.12 4.26
C ASP A 386 2.67 -11.91 4.37
N ALA A 387 3.22 -11.12 3.46
CA ALA A 387 4.61 -10.69 3.38
C ALA A 387 4.72 -9.17 3.20
N GLU A 388 3.72 -8.40 3.67
CA GLU A 388 3.73 -6.93 3.60
C GLU A 388 4.91 -6.32 4.37
N LEU A 389 5.19 -5.03 4.09
CA LEU A 389 6.27 -4.25 4.69
C LEU A 389 5.87 -3.62 6.03
#